data_0b0a6b683986d341aa0f25dfe7d7f8b0
#
_entry.id   0b0a6b683986d341aa0f25dfe7d7f8b0
#
_cell.length_a   1.000
_cell.length_b   1.000
_cell.length_c   1.000
_cell.angle_alpha   90.00
_cell.angle_beta   90.00
_cell.angle_gamma   90.00
#
_symmetry.space_group_name_H-M   'P 1'
#
loop_
_entity.id
_entity.type
_entity.pdbx_description
1 polymer ?
#
loop_
_entity_poly.entity_id
_entity_poly.type
_entity_poly.pdbx_seq_one_letter_code
_entity_poly.pdbx_strand_id
1 'polypeptide(L)'
;VRITSVAEALHRHGIGYVSEDRKQEGLILLHSVLANGGITIWHKLANRLGLLRDSSVHIDVGPVLQRLELKTPSVYQTIGNLSGGNQQKVSVAKWMAAGVRLLIIDEPSVGIDIKTKAYLHDLIHELAGQGTAVLLITSDMPEMIDVADRILVMDGYRLKGEVENDRNYDAVSRAIMGFIHDKAA
;
A
#
# COMPACT_ATOMS: atom_id res chain seq x y z
N VAL A 1 4.77 -9.02 20.37
CA VAL A 1 5.64 -9.71 19.38
C VAL A 1 6.64 -8.70 18.85
N ARG A 2 7.93 -9.04 18.83
CA ARG A 2 8.96 -8.19 18.22
C ARG A 2 9.30 -8.75 16.85
N ILE A 3 9.04 -7.97 15.81
CA ILE A 3 9.39 -8.31 14.42
C ILE A 3 10.83 -7.81 14.17
N THR A 4 11.70 -8.67 13.64
CA THR A 4 13.12 -8.39 13.50
C THR A 4 13.58 -8.24 12.05
N SER A 5 12.73 -8.62 11.09
CA SER A 5 13.05 -8.52 9.67
C SER A 5 11.79 -8.37 8.79
N VAL A 6 11.97 -7.84 7.58
CA VAL A 6 10.91 -7.76 6.55
C VAL A 6 10.43 -9.16 6.16
N ALA A 7 11.35 -10.12 6.05
CA ALA A 7 11.00 -11.50 5.74
C ALA A 7 10.10 -12.13 6.82
N GLU A 8 10.38 -11.88 8.11
CA GLU A 8 9.54 -12.32 9.21
C GLU A 8 8.17 -11.63 9.18
N ALA A 9 8.11 -10.31 8.94
CA ALA A 9 6.88 -9.57 8.81
C ALA A 9 5.99 -10.17 7.72
N LEU A 10 6.54 -10.39 6.53
CA LEU A 10 5.81 -10.93 5.41
C LEU A 10 5.41 -12.40 5.60
N HIS A 11 6.39 -13.28 5.88
CA HIS A 11 6.14 -14.72 5.77
C HIS A 11 5.48 -15.32 7.00
N ARG A 12 5.77 -14.78 8.18
CA ARG A 12 5.21 -15.27 9.45
C ARG A 12 3.95 -14.53 9.86
N HIS A 13 3.92 -13.22 9.63
CA HIS A 13 2.84 -12.36 10.10
C HIS A 13 1.89 -11.90 8.99
N GLY A 14 2.26 -12.05 7.71
CA GLY A 14 1.45 -11.62 6.57
C GLY A 14 1.29 -10.11 6.52
N ILE A 15 2.36 -9.37 6.85
CA ILE A 15 2.36 -7.91 6.88
C ILE A 15 3.07 -7.39 5.63
N GLY A 16 2.41 -6.48 4.89
CA GLY A 16 2.98 -5.72 3.79
C GLY A 16 3.11 -4.25 4.14
N TYR A 17 4.04 -3.55 3.50
CA TYR A 17 4.26 -2.12 3.68
C TYR A 17 4.46 -1.42 2.34
N VAL A 18 3.60 -0.46 2.04
CA VAL A 18 3.72 0.45 0.90
C VAL A 18 4.31 1.75 1.43
N SER A 19 5.54 2.05 1.01
CA SER A 19 6.29 3.24 1.44
C SER A 19 5.82 4.48 0.69
N GLU A 20 5.87 5.64 1.35
CA GLU A 20 5.72 6.96 0.75
C GLU A 20 6.72 7.15 -0.40
N ASP A 21 8.00 6.87 -0.16
CA ASP A 21 9.05 6.93 -1.21
C ASP A 21 9.12 5.64 -2.01
N ARG A 22 8.13 5.45 -2.89
CA ARG A 22 8.09 4.28 -3.78
C ARG A 22 9.30 4.15 -4.69
N LYS A 23 10.00 5.26 -5.01
CA LYS A 23 11.13 5.24 -5.95
C LYS A 23 12.42 4.76 -5.31
N GLN A 24 12.63 5.06 -4.04
CA GLN A 24 13.84 4.66 -3.32
C GLN A 24 13.64 3.35 -2.55
N GLU A 25 12.46 3.15 -1.97
CA GLU A 25 12.19 2.04 -1.05
C GLU A 25 11.19 1.03 -1.60
N GLY A 26 10.22 1.51 -2.38
CA GLY A 26 9.08 0.70 -2.79
C GLY A 26 9.32 -0.17 -4.02
N LEU A 27 10.14 0.28 -4.98
CA LEU A 27 10.29 -0.30 -6.31
C LEU A 27 11.75 -0.32 -6.75
N ILE A 28 12.11 -1.31 -7.57
CA ILE A 28 13.40 -1.36 -8.25
C ILE A 28 13.21 -0.77 -9.65
N LEU A 29 13.51 0.52 -9.81
CA LEU A 29 13.17 1.29 -11.01
C LEU A 29 13.74 0.75 -12.32
N LEU A 30 14.88 0.07 -12.29
CA LEU A 30 15.54 -0.54 -13.45
C LEU A 30 14.93 -1.89 -13.84
N HIS A 31 14.12 -2.50 -12.98
CA HIS A 31 13.48 -3.79 -13.23
C HIS A 31 12.13 -3.61 -13.93
N SER A 32 11.65 -4.71 -14.51
CA SER A 32 10.35 -4.74 -15.17
C SER A 32 9.19 -4.62 -14.17
N VAL A 33 8.02 -4.25 -14.67
CA VAL A 33 6.76 -4.29 -13.95
C VAL A 33 6.52 -5.67 -13.35
N LEU A 34 6.70 -6.72 -14.14
CA LEU A 34 6.52 -8.11 -13.71
C LEU A 34 7.44 -8.48 -12.55
N ALA A 35 8.73 -8.13 -12.66
CA ALA A 35 9.71 -8.41 -11.63
C ALA A 35 9.37 -7.68 -10.31
N ASN A 36 8.99 -6.39 -10.38
CA ASN A 36 8.56 -5.64 -9.20
C ASN A 36 7.28 -6.19 -8.58
N GLY A 37 6.29 -6.56 -9.40
CA GLY A 37 5.03 -7.14 -8.92
C GLY A 37 5.21 -8.50 -8.22
N GLY A 38 6.23 -9.27 -8.63
CA GLY A 38 6.48 -10.62 -8.10
C GLY A 38 7.53 -10.70 -6.99
N ILE A 39 8.25 -9.63 -6.69
CA ILE A 39 9.43 -9.67 -5.80
C ILE A 39 9.13 -10.27 -4.41
N THR A 40 7.94 -10.06 -3.89
CA THR A 40 7.50 -10.55 -2.58
C THR A 40 7.24 -12.06 -2.54
N ILE A 41 7.03 -12.68 -3.72
CA ILE A 41 6.70 -14.10 -3.86
C ILE A 41 7.77 -14.91 -4.59
N TRP A 42 8.88 -14.31 -5.00
CA TRP A 42 9.96 -15.02 -5.69
C TRP A 42 10.41 -16.30 -4.98
N HIS A 43 10.50 -16.27 -3.66
CA HIS A 43 10.86 -17.44 -2.86
C HIS A 43 9.89 -18.62 -2.99
N LYS A 44 8.61 -18.36 -3.32
CA LYS A 44 7.59 -19.38 -3.56
C LYS A 44 7.68 -19.94 -4.98
N LEU A 45 8.14 -19.11 -5.93
CA LEU A 45 8.15 -19.41 -7.38
C LEU A 45 9.48 -19.98 -7.85
N ALA A 46 10.56 -19.77 -7.11
CA ALA A 46 11.87 -20.31 -7.43
C ALA A 46 11.88 -21.84 -7.33
N ASN A 47 12.52 -22.48 -8.30
CA ASN A 47 12.72 -23.93 -8.25
C ASN A 47 13.73 -24.31 -7.15
N ARG A 48 13.98 -25.63 -7.00
CA ARG A 48 14.92 -26.17 -5.99
C ARG A 48 16.37 -25.66 -6.13
N LEU A 49 16.73 -25.14 -7.32
CA LEU A 49 18.05 -24.56 -7.59
C LEU A 49 18.04 -23.02 -7.41
N GLY A 50 16.94 -22.44 -6.92
CA GLY A 50 16.79 -21.00 -6.75
C GLY A 50 16.54 -20.22 -8.05
N LEU A 51 16.31 -20.91 -9.17
CA LEU A 51 16.05 -20.28 -10.46
C LEU A 51 14.58 -19.90 -10.59
N LEU A 52 14.34 -18.66 -11.00
CA LEU A 52 13.02 -18.09 -11.27
C LEU A 52 12.76 -18.06 -12.78
N ARG A 53 11.55 -18.44 -13.18
CA ARG A 53 11.09 -18.32 -14.57
C ARG A 53 10.05 -17.22 -14.68
N ASP A 54 10.21 -16.32 -15.64
CA ASP A 54 9.26 -15.23 -15.88
C ASP A 54 7.82 -15.74 -16.11
N SER A 55 7.67 -16.89 -16.75
CA SER A 55 6.36 -17.52 -16.96
C SER A 55 5.66 -17.87 -15.65
N SER A 56 6.40 -18.35 -14.64
CA SER A 56 5.85 -18.64 -13.31
C SER A 56 5.40 -17.36 -12.60
N VAL A 57 6.22 -16.31 -12.68
CA VAL A 57 5.86 -15.00 -12.11
C VAL A 57 4.65 -14.43 -12.82
N HIS A 58 4.57 -14.55 -14.14
CA HIS A 58 3.45 -14.03 -14.93
C HIS A 58 2.11 -14.71 -14.57
N ILE A 59 2.13 -16.01 -14.28
CA ILE A 59 0.92 -16.75 -13.88
C ILE A 59 0.32 -16.18 -12.60
N ASP A 60 1.15 -15.88 -11.59
CA ASP A 60 0.66 -15.44 -10.28
C ASP A 60 0.45 -13.92 -10.20
N VAL A 61 1.29 -13.13 -10.87
CA VAL A 61 1.26 -11.66 -10.81
C VAL A 61 0.39 -11.06 -11.92
N GLY A 62 0.32 -11.69 -13.07
CA GLY A 62 -0.44 -11.19 -14.23
C GLY A 62 -1.89 -10.85 -13.91
N PRO A 63 -2.66 -11.73 -13.27
CA PRO A 63 -4.04 -11.44 -12.86
C PRO A 63 -4.16 -10.23 -11.92
N VAL A 64 -3.20 -10.05 -11.00
CA VAL A 64 -3.17 -8.90 -10.08
C VAL A 64 -2.92 -7.60 -10.85
N LEU A 65 -1.95 -7.58 -11.76
CA LEU A 65 -1.65 -6.42 -12.60
C LEU A 65 -2.83 -6.05 -13.51
N GLN A 66 -3.53 -7.06 -14.04
CA GLN A 66 -4.73 -6.85 -14.86
C GLN A 66 -5.87 -6.26 -14.04
N ARG A 67 -6.13 -6.79 -12.84
CA ARG A 67 -7.14 -6.28 -11.90
C ARG A 67 -6.90 -4.81 -11.55
N LEU A 68 -5.63 -4.41 -11.42
CA LEU A 68 -5.25 -3.02 -11.12
C LEU A 68 -5.33 -2.09 -12.35
N GLU A 69 -5.79 -2.60 -13.50
CA GLU A 69 -5.89 -1.82 -14.74
C GLU A 69 -4.60 -1.04 -15.05
N LEU A 70 -3.47 -1.75 -14.95
CA LEU A 70 -2.16 -1.15 -15.14
C LEU A 70 -1.99 -0.71 -16.60
N LYS A 71 -1.77 0.57 -16.82
CA LYS A 71 -1.50 1.12 -18.16
C LYS A 71 -0.02 0.97 -18.48
N THR A 72 0.32 -0.10 -19.19
CA THR A 72 1.68 -0.39 -19.67
C THR A 72 1.61 -1.06 -21.04
N PRO A 73 2.55 -0.78 -21.95
CA PRO A 73 2.64 -1.51 -23.23
C PRO A 73 2.94 -2.99 -23.03
N SER A 74 3.66 -3.34 -21.96
CA SER A 74 4.05 -4.71 -21.63
C SER A 74 4.40 -4.79 -20.14
N VAL A 75 4.15 -5.95 -19.53
CA VAL A 75 4.61 -6.25 -18.15
C VAL A 75 6.14 -6.35 -18.06
N TYR A 76 6.83 -6.47 -19.18
CA TYR A 76 8.29 -6.45 -19.27
C TYR A 76 8.88 -5.03 -19.39
N GLN A 77 8.02 -4.01 -19.51
CA GLN A 77 8.43 -2.61 -19.48
C GLN A 77 9.15 -2.29 -18.17
N THR A 78 10.25 -1.55 -18.24
CA THR A 78 10.96 -1.01 -17.08
C THR A 78 10.04 -0.08 -16.31
N ILE A 79 9.87 -0.32 -15.01
CA ILE A 79 8.90 0.40 -14.20
C ILE A 79 9.22 1.88 -14.05
N GLY A 80 10.49 2.26 -14.12
CA GLY A 80 10.93 3.66 -14.10
C GLY A 80 10.34 4.52 -15.21
N ASN A 81 9.90 3.90 -16.33
CA ASN A 81 9.29 4.57 -17.47
C ASN A 81 7.75 4.77 -17.32
N LEU A 82 7.16 4.27 -16.25
CA LEU A 82 5.72 4.44 -16.01
C LEU A 82 5.43 5.74 -15.26
N SER A 83 4.19 6.23 -15.41
CA SER A 83 3.69 7.33 -14.60
C SER A 83 3.68 6.98 -13.11
N GLY A 84 3.73 8.02 -12.25
CA GLY A 84 3.68 7.83 -10.80
C GLY A 84 2.49 7.00 -10.33
N GLY A 85 1.31 7.21 -10.90
CA GLY A 85 0.12 6.42 -10.58
C GLY A 85 0.24 4.94 -10.95
N ASN A 86 0.86 4.60 -12.10
CA ASN A 86 1.11 3.20 -12.45
C ASN A 86 2.20 2.58 -11.57
N GLN A 87 3.23 3.34 -11.21
CA GLN A 87 4.23 2.89 -10.22
C GLN A 87 3.56 2.58 -8.87
N GLN A 88 2.64 3.44 -8.40
CA GLN A 88 1.90 3.23 -7.16
C GLN A 88 1.05 1.96 -7.22
N LYS A 89 0.36 1.71 -8.32
CA LYS A 89 -0.40 0.47 -8.54
C LYS A 89 0.49 -0.77 -8.40
N VAL A 90 1.69 -0.77 -8.98
CA VAL A 90 2.64 -1.90 -8.87
C VAL A 90 3.19 -2.03 -7.45
N SER A 91 3.40 -0.93 -6.74
CA SER A 91 3.83 -0.94 -5.34
C SER A 91 2.79 -1.62 -4.42
N VAL A 92 1.49 -1.51 -4.73
CA VAL A 92 0.42 -2.26 -4.05
C VAL A 92 0.32 -3.70 -4.58
N ALA A 93 0.44 -3.89 -5.91
CA ALA A 93 0.31 -5.19 -6.56
C ALA A 93 1.21 -6.27 -5.94
N LYS A 94 2.46 -5.94 -5.61
CA LYS A 94 3.40 -6.90 -5.02
C LYS A 94 2.91 -7.48 -3.68
N TRP A 95 2.18 -6.70 -2.89
CA TRP A 95 1.62 -7.14 -1.62
C TRP A 95 0.32 -7.91 -1.80
N MET A 96 -0.49 -7.52 -2.79
CA MET A 96 -1.67 -8.31 -3.19
C MET A 96 -1.26 -9.70 -3.69
N ALA A 97 -0.21 -9.80 -4.53
CA ALA A 97 0.34 -11.07 -4.99
C ALA A 97 0.84 -11.94 -3.82
N ALA A 98 1.38 -11.33 -2.77
CA ALA A 98 1.82 -12.03 -1.57
C ALA A 98 0.66 -12.53 -0.68
N GLY A 99 -0.56 -12.01 -0.86
CA GLY A 99 -1.73 -12.35 -0.05
C GLY A 99 -1.56 -11.92 1.41
N VAL A 100 -1.12 -10.68 1.65
CA VAL A 100 -0.91 -10.17 3.01
C VAL A 100 -2.23 -10.03 3.76
N ARG A 101 -2.18 -10.19 5.09
CA ARG A 101 -3.32 -10.05 6.00
C ARG A 101 -3.45 -8.65 6.58
N LEU A 102 -2.32 -7.96 6.70
CA LEU A 102 -2.23 -6.55 7.11
C LEU A 102 -1.42 -5.81 6.06
N LEU A 103 -2.00 -4.75 5.50
CA LEU A 103 -1.33 -3.84 4.59
C LEU A 103 -1.18 -2.47 5.25
N ILE A 104 0.06 -2.06 5.48
CA ILE A 104 0.39 -0.72 5.94
C ILE A 104 0.66 0.12 4.70
N ILE A 105 -0.01 1.26 4.57
CA ILE A 105 0.12 2.16 3.42
C ILE A 105 0.47 3.54 3.95
N ASP A 106 1.63 4.03 3.53
CA ASP A 106 2.19 5.30 3.98
C ASP A 106 2.08 6.33 2.85
N GLU A 107 1.33 7.40 3.09
CA GLU A 107 1.08 8.53 2.18
C GLU A 107 0.79 8.09 0.72
N PRO A 108 -0.24 7.26 0.48
CA PRO A 108 -0.46 6.61 -0.82
C PRO A 108 -0.73 7.58 -1.96
N SER A 109 -1.26 8.77 -1.66
CA SER A 109 -1.69 9.76 -2.65
C SER A 109 -0.62 10.78 -3.02
N VAL A 110 0.56 10.73 -2.40
CA VAL A 110 1.65 11.66 -2.70
C VAL A 110 2.18 11.45 -4.12
N GLY A 111 2.14 12.52 -4.91
CA GLY A 111 2.68 12.56 -6.28
C GLY A 111 1.91 11.73 -7.31
N ILE A 112 0.61 11.53 -7.11
CA ILE A 112 -0.30 10.91 -8.08
C ILE A 112 -1.47 11.84 -8.43
N ASP A 113 -2.10 11.58 -9.56
CA ASP A 113 -3.27 12.34 -10.00
C ASP A 113 -4.56 11.94 -9.28
N ILE A 114 -5.57 12.82 -9.33
CA ILE A 114 -6.86 12.65 -8.64
C ILE A 114 -7.57 11.34 -9.02
N LYS A 115 -7.49 10.92 -10.29
CA LYS A 115 -8.15 9.67 -10.73
C LYS A 115 -7.47 8.45 -10.12
N THR A 116 -6.14 8.47 -10.05
CA THR A 116 -5.38 7.40 -9.42
C THR A 116 -5.62 7.38 -7.91
N LYS A 117 -5.75 8.55 -7.26
CA LYS A 117 -6.12 8.66 -5.84
C LYS A 117 -7.47 7.99 -5.58
N ALA A 118 -8.52 8.38 -6.30
CA ALA A 118 -9.85 7.77 -6.16
C ALA A 118 -9.81 6.25 -6.38
N TYR A 119 -9.10 5.79 -7.42
CA TYR A 119 -8.92 4.37 -7.67
C TYR A 119 -8.25 3.63 -6.50
N LEU A 120 -7.23 4.25 -5.85
CA LEU A 120 -6.57 3.63 -4.68
C LEU A 120 -7.50 3.56 -3.47
N HIS A 121 -8.37 4.55 -3.26
CA HIS A 121 -9.39 4.51 -2.21
C HIS A 121 -10.34 3.33 -2.42
N ASP A 122 -10.87 3.18 -3.64
CA ASP A 122 -11.75 2.05 -4.00
C ASP A 122 -11.03 0.71 -3.76
N LEU A 123 -9.76 0.62 -4.15
CA LEU A 123 -8.94 -0.58 -3.94
C LEU A 123 -8.73 -0.90 -2.46
N ILE A 124 -8.50 0.11 -1.61
CA ILE A 124 -8.37 -0.07 -0.16
C ILE A 124 -9.66 -0.62 0.43
N HIS A 125 -10.82 -0.05 0.06
CA HIS A 125 -12.11 -0.56 0.47
C HIS A 125 -12.36 -2.00 0.01
N GLU A 126 -11.99 -2.31 -1.23
CA GLU A 126 -12.12 -3.67 -1.77
C GLU A 126 -11.25 -4.67 -1.00
N LEU A 127 -9.99 -4.34 -0.71
CA LEU A 127 -9.08 -5.19 0.07
C LEU A 127 -9.60 -5.40 1.50
N ALA A 128 -10.09 -4.35 2.14
CA ALA A 128 -10.70 -4.43 3.47
C ALA A 128 -11.94 -5.33 3.45
N GLY A 129 -12.82 -5.18 2.45
CA GLY A 129 -14.01 -6.04 2.25
C GLY A 129 -13.67 -7.51 2.00
N GLN A 130 -12.45 -7.81 1.50
CA GLN A 130 -11.93 -9.17 1.33
C GLN A 130 -11.22 -9.72 2.58
N GLY A 131 -11.20 -8.94 3.69
CA GLY A 131 -10.64 -9.35 4.97
C GLY A 131 -9.18 -8.96 5.19
N THR A 132 -8.59 -8.14 4.33
CA THR A 132 -7.26 -7.56 4.59
C THR A 132 -7.42 -6.40 5.56
N ALA A 133 -6.75 -6.44 6.71
CA ALA A 133 -6.66 -5.27 7.58
C ALA A 133 -5.78 -4.20 6.91
N VAL A 134 -6.21 -2.94 6.90
CA VAL A 134 -5.43 -1.84 6.35
C VAL A 134 -5.11 -0.81 7.43
N LEU A 135 -3.84 -0.47 7.55
CA LEU A 135 -3.36 0.65 8.35
C LEU A 135 -2.90 1.75 7.40
N LEU A 136 -3.75 2.75 7.20
CA LEU A 136 -3.45 3.93 6.39
C LEU A 136 -2.75 4.98 7.26
N ILE A 137 -1.59 5.46 6.80
CA ILE A 137 -0.89 6.61 7.37
C ILE A 137 -1.02 7.72 6.34
N THR A 138 -1.65 8.82 6.71
CA THR A 138 -1.82 9.97 5.80
C THR A 138 -1.95 11.27 6.58
N SER A 139 -1.43 12.34 5.99
CA SER A 139 -1.64 13.71 6.44
C SER A 139 -2.82 14.40 5.72
N ASP A 140 -3.37 13.77 4.69
CA ASP A 140 -4.51 14.28 3.92
C ASP A 140 -5.82 14.01 4.66
N MET A 141 -6.39 15.04 5.28
CA MET A 141 -7.61 14.91 6.09
C MET A 141 -8.83 14.43 5.28
N PRO A 142 -9.10 14.92 4.08
CA PRO A 142 -10.13 14.32 3.20
C PRO A 142 -9.93 12.83 2.96
N GLU A 143 -8.69 12.39 2.70
CA GLU A 143 -8.39 10.98 2.45
C GLU A 143 -8.69 10.12 3.68
N MET A 144 -8.22 10.51 4.87
CA MET A 144 -8.47 9.72 6.08
C MET A 144 -9.96 9.63 6.43
N ILE A 145 -10.74 10.70 6.19
CA ILE A 145 -12.18 10.71 6.46
C ILE A 145 -12.94 9.87 5.44
N ASP A 146 -12.51 9.87 4.17
CA ASP A 146 -13.15 9.08 3.11
C ASP A 146 -12.90 7.57 3.28
N VAL A 147 -11.68 7.19 3.65
CA VAL A 147 -11.21 5.80 3.59
C VAL A 147 -11.30 5.06 4.91
N ALA A 148 -11.00 5.70 6.04
CA ALA A 148 -10.85 5.00 7.31
C ALA A 148 -12.20 4.73 8.01
N ASP A 149 -12.28 3.60 8.75
CA ASP A 149 -13.40 3.33 9.65
C ASP A 149 -13.20 4.04 11.00
N ARG A 150 -11.96 4.15 11.44
CA ARG A 150 -11.56 4.87 12.65
C ARG A 150 -10.20 5.54 12.47
N ILE A 151 -9.98 6.62 13.17
CA ILE A 151 -8.82 7.48 12.99
C ILE A 151 -8.05 7.57 14.31
N LEU A 152 -6.76 7.22 14.26
CA LEU A 152 -5.83 7.41 15.36
C LEU A 152 -5.04 8.70 15.14
N VAL A 153 -5.17 9.65 16.05
CA VAL A 153 -4.49 10.95 15.94
C VAL A 153 -3.13 10.87 16.60
N MET A 154 -2.08 11.16 15.84
CA MET A 154 -0.70 11.21 16.33
C MET A 154 -0.16 12.64 16.24
N ASP A 155 0.52 13.08 17.29
CA ASP A 155 1.26 14.34 17.32
C ASP A 155 2.47 14.22 18.25
N GLY A 156 3.61 14.77 17.83
CA GLY A 156 4.86 14.72 18.58
C GLY A 156 5.31 13.28 18.92
N TYR A 157 5.17 12.34 17.99
CA TYR A 157 5.47 10.90 18.16
C TYR A 157 4.65 10.20 19.25
N ARG A 158 3.47 10.73 19.59
CA ARG A 158 2.58 10.14 20.58
C ARG A 158 1.18 10.01 20.04
N LEU A 159 0.52 8.91 20.39
CA LEU A 159 -0.91 8.76 20.18
C LEU A 159 -1.64 9.71 21.12
N LYS A 160 -2.40 10.64 20.55
CA LYS A 160 -3.19 11.65 21.29
C LYS A 160 -4.62 11.19 21.57
N GLY A 161 -5.20 10.46 20.63
CA GLY A 161 -6.56 9.98 20.77
C GLY A 161 -7.03 9.15 19.58
N GLU A 162 -8.28 8.75 19.67
CA GLU A 162 -8.99 7.99 18.64
C GLU A 162 -10.30 8.69 18.34
N VAL A 163 -10.65 8.78 17.05
CA VAL A 163 -11.90 9.36 16.55
C VAL A 163 -12.63 8.29 15.75
N GLU A 164 -13.89 8.02 16.12
CA GLU A 164 -14.80 7.26 15.26
C GLU A 164 -15.13 8.09 14.01
N ASN A 165 -15.07 7.46 12.85
CA ASN A 165 -15.30 8.16 11.60
C ASN A 165 -16.74 7.96 11.12
N ASP A 166 -17.60 8.93 11.38
CA ASP A 166 -18.97 8.98 10.86
C ASP A 166 -19.06 9.57 9.43
N ARG A 167 -17.88 9.86 8.83
CA ARG A 167 -17.73 10.48 7.51
C ARG A 167 -18.30 11.91 7.40
N ASN A 168 -18.64 12.54 8.52
CA ASN A 168 -18.98 13.94 8.57
C ASN A 168 -17.69 14.76 8.68
N TYR A 169 -17.29 15.39 7.57
CA TYR A 169 -16.02 16.11 7.48
C TYR A 169 -15.88 17.17 8.59
N ASP A 170 -16.91 17.96 8.85
CA ASP A 170 -16.85 19.05 9.84
C ASP A 170 -16.76 18.54 11.28
N ALA A 171 -17.41 17.45 11.59
CA ALA A 171 -17.37 16.84 12.92
C ALA A 171 -16.02 16.15 13.17
N VAL A 172 -15.61 15.29 12.24
CA VAL A 172 -14.38 14.51 12.35
C VAL A 172 -13.14 15.40 12.32
N SER A 173 -13.07 16.39 11.40
CA SER A 173 -11.92 17.31 11.32
C SER A 173 -11.77 18.15 12.60
N ARG A 174 -12.87 18.64 13.20
CA ARG A 174 -12.82 19.34 14.48
C ARG A 174 -12.34 18.44 15.63
N ALA A 175 -12.78 17.19 15.67
CA ALA A 175 -12.34 16.25 16.69
C ALA A 175 -10.83 15.96 16.57
N ILE A 176 -10.33 15.73 15.35
CA ILE A 176 -8.90 15.53 15.08
C ILE A 176 -8.08 16.76 15.53
N MET A 177 -8.52 17.96 15.11
CA MET A 177 -7.82 19.21 15.45
C MET A 177 -7.83 19.49 16.96
N GLY A 178 -8.90 19.08 17.68
CA GLY A 178 -8.95 19.14 19.15
C GLY A 178 -7.79 18.39 19.78
N PHE A 179 -7.48 17.16 19.34
CA PHE A 179 -6.35 16.37 19.85
C PHE A 179 -4.98 16.98 19.54
N ILE A 180 -4.84 17.70 18.40
CA ILE A 180 -3.57 18.32 17.99
C ILE A 180 -3.34 19.64 18.75
N HIS A 181 -4.39 20.43 18.99
CA HIS A 181 -4.29 21.72 19.64
C HIS A 181 -4.33 21.66 21.17
N ASP A 182 -4.85 20.58 21.76
CA ASP A 182 -4.76 20.36 23.20
C ASP A 182 -3.28 20.19 23.59
N LYS A 183 -2.60 21.34 23.74
CA LYS A 183 -1.31 21.39 24.39
C LYS A 183 -1.55 20.86 25.80
N ALA A 184 -1.03 19.66 26.07
CA ALA A 184 -1.01 19.12 27.43
C ALA A 184 -0.57 20.23 28.39
N ALA A 185 -1.49 20.60 29.29
CA ALA A 185 -1.19 21.41 30.44
C ALA A 185 -0.16 20.69 31.33
#